data_ef4acd80dd0f0af5b3f10d008f7be984
#
_entry.id   ef4acd80dd0f0af5b3f10d008f7be984
#
_cell.length_a   1.000
_cell.length_b   1.000
_cell.length_c   1.000
_cell.angle_alpha   90.00
_cell.angle_beta   90.00
_cell.angle_gamma   90.00
#
_symmetry.space_group_name_H-M   'P 1'
#
loop_
_entity.id
_entity.type
_entity.pdbx_description
1 polymer ?
#
loop_
_entity_poly.entity_id
_entity_poly.type
_entity_poly.pdbx_seq_one_letter_code
_entity_poly.pdbx_strand_id
1 'polypeptide(L)'
;MPSHDEAVALFARRRDAWLHEDLDAYLALWAEDMSFQSPAQAAPLRGRAVFAELVRRSVAVTRPVAFEFTHLAVHGAAVLAEWRIAVERRDGGQRIEWWGMSVAEIRDGLIYSWREYWNPADLSL
;
A
#
# COMPACT_ATOMS: atom_id res chain seq x y z
N MET A 1 -14.69 14.12 1.10
CA MET A 1 -14.25 13.25 2.22
C MET A 1 -14.89 11.89 2.06
N PRO A 2 -14.15 10.79 2.19
CA PRO A 2 -14.75 9.47 2.05
C PRO A 2 -15.65 9.14 3.24
N SER A 3 -16.73 8.41 3.00
CA SER A 3 -17.45 7.74 4.06
C SER A 3 -16.65 6.51 4.52
N HIS A 4 -17.05 5.93 5.64
CA HIS A 4 -16.45 4.66 6.09
C HIS A 4 -16.61 3.57 5.02
N ASP A 5 -17.80 3.42 4.44
CA ASP A 5 -18.06 2.40 3.43
C ASP A 5 -17.26 2.64 2.16
N GLU A 6 -17.10 3.89 1.73
CA GLU A 6 -16.26 4.23 0.58
C GLU A 6 -14.79 3.90 0.84
N ALA A 7 -14.30 4.18 2.06
CA ALA A 7 -12.93 3.84 2.44
C ALA A 7 -12.71 2.33 2.47
N VAL A 8 -13.64 1.58 3.05
CA VAL A 8 -13.58 0.10 3.07
C VAL A 8 -13.53 -0.44 1.64
N ALA A 9 -14.38 0.06 0.75
CA ALA A 9 -14.43 -0.38 -0.64
C ALA A 9 -13.13 -0.06 -1.39
N LEU A 10 -12.59 1.14 -1.20
CA LEU A 10 -11.33 1.57 -1.82
C LEU A 10 -10.17 0.68 -1.37
N PHE A 11 -10.08 0.44 -0.06
CA PHE A 11 -9.00 -0.38 0.50
C PHE A 11 -9.13 -1.85 0.10
N ALA A 12 -10.35 -2.36 -0.05
CA ALA A 12 -10.59 -3.70 -0.58
C ALA A 12 -10.10 -3.82 -2.02
N ARG A 13 -10.38 -2.82 -2.87
CA ARG A 13 -9.88 -2.80 -4.25
C ARG A 13 -8.35 -2.75 -4.30
N ARG A 14 -7.74 -1.97 -3.39
CA ARG A 14 -6.28 -1.89 -3.29
C ARG A 14 -5.68 -3.25 -2.93
N ARG A 15 -6.25 -3.90 -1.92
CA ARG A 15 -5.81 -5.23 -1.50
C ARG A 15 -5.93 -6.25 -2.62
N ASP A 16 -7.09 -6.28 -3.27
CA ASP A 16 -7.37 -7.27 -4.31
C ASP A 16 -6.48 -7.09 -5.54
N ALA A 17 -6.29 -5.84 -5.99
CA ALA A 17 -5.39 -5.54 -7.11
C ALA A 17 -3.95 -5.97 -6.79
N TRP A 18 -3.50 -5.71 -5.56
CA TRP A 18 -2.16 -6.09 -5.15
C TRP A 18 -2.01 -7.62 -5.08
N LEU A 19 -2.97 -8.31 -4.46
CA LEU A 19 -2.94 -9.77 -4.33
C LEU A 19 -2.98 -10.49 -5.69
N HIS A 20 -3.69 -9.93 -6.66
CA HIS A 20 -3.79 -10.50 -8.00
C HIS A 20 -2.66 -10.01 -8.94
N GLU A 21 -1.74 -9.21 -8.45
CA GLU A 21 -0.65 -8.62 -9.22
C GLU A 21 -1.16 -7.84 -10.45
N ASP A 22 -2.31 -7.21 -10.31
CA ASP A 22 -2.90 -6.35 -11.34
C ASP A 22 -2.38 -4.93 -11.15
N LEU A 23 -1.23 -4.63 -11.73
CA LEU A 23 -0.56 -3.33 -11.55
C LEU A 23 -1.37 -2.18 -12.11
N ASP A 24 -2.03 -2.35 -13.24
CA ASP A 24 -2.83 -1.28 -13.84
C ASP A 24 -4.00 -0.93 -12.93
N ALA A 25 -4.73 -1.92 -12.41
CA ALA A 25 -5.81 -1.70 -11.46
C ALA A 25 -5.30 -1.07 -10.16
N TYR A 26 -4.14 -1.53 -9.66
CA TYR A 26 -3.53 -1.01 -8.45
C TYR A 26 -3.16 0.47 -8.61
N LEU A 27 -2.48 0.83 -9.69
CA LEU A 27 -2.03 2.20 -9.94
C LEU A 27 -3.19 3.14 -10.25
N ALA A 28 -4.28 2.63 -10.84
CA ALA A 28 -5.46 3.43 -11.12
C ALA A 28 -6.18 3.95 -9.87
N LEU A 29 -5.88 3.39 -8.69
CA LEU A 29 -6.45 3.85 -7.41
C LEU A 29 -5.74 5.08 -6.84
N TRP A 30 -4.62 5.48 -7.43
CA TRP A 30 -3.78 6.57 -6.95
C TRP A 30 -3.90 7.80 -7.84
N ALA A 31 -3.89 8.98 -7.21
CA ALA A 31 -3.84 10.24 -7.94
C ALA A 31 -2.51 10.38 -8.67
N GLU A 32 -2.52 11.08 -9.81
CA GLU A 32 -1.31 11.26 -10.61
C GLU A 32 -0.21 12.00 -9.83
N ASP A 33 -0.58 12.97 -9.01
CA ASP A 33 0.31 13.79 -8.19
C ASP A 33 0.44 13.29 -6.75
N MET A 34 0.25 11.99 -6.54
CA MET A 34 0.29 11.37 -5.22
C MET A 34 1.67 11.43 -4.56
N SER A 35 1.69 11.16 -3.25
CA SER A 35 2.93 10.95 -2.50
C SER A 35 2.87 9.65 -1.71
N PHE A 36 4.03 9.05 -1.53
CA PHE A 36 4.18 7.80 -0.77
C PHE A 36 5.41 7.89 0.13
N GLN A 37 5.25 7.48 1.38
CA GLN A 37 6.36 7.40 2.31
C GLN A 37 6.24 6.17 3.19
N SER A 38 7.35 5.45 3.35
CA SER A 38 7.50 4.36 4.29
C SER A 38 8.85 4.49 5.01
N PRO A 39 9.14 3.64 6.00
CA PRO A 39 10.46 3.63 6.62
C PRO A 39 11.62 3.35 5.65
N ALA A 40 11.33 2.83 4.45
CA ALA A 40 12.35 2.54 3.45
C ALA A 40 12.78 3.77 2.63
N GLN A 41 12.00 4.85 2.65
CA GLN A 41 12.33 6.07 1.90
C GLN A 41 12.87 7.15 2.84
N ALA A 42 13.98 7.78 2.47
CA ALA A 42 14.53 8.91 3.21
C ALA A 42 13.65 10.16 3.07
N ALA A 43 12.92 10.28 1.97
CA ALA A 43 11.99 11.37 1.68
C ALA A 43 10.79 10.83 0.93
N PRO A 44 9.62 11.52 0.96
CA PRO A 44 8.45 11.06 0.22
C PRO A 44 8.73 10.92 -1.28
N LEU A 45 8.25 9.84 -1.87
CA LEU A 45 8.18 9.69 -3.32
C LEU A 45 6.98 10.50 -3.81
N ARG A 46 7.17 11.27 -4.87
CA ARG A 46 6.10 12.10 -5.43
C ARG A 46 5.86 11.73 -6.88
N GLY A 47 4.58 11.57 -7.19
CA GLY A 47 4.13 11.26 -8.53
C GLY A 47 3.92 9.76 -8.78
N ARG A 48 2.80 9.45 -9.42
CA ARG A 48 2.40 8.07 -9.71
C ARG A 48 3.42 7.34 -10.58
N ALA A 49 4.06 8.04 -11.52
CA ALA A 49 5.07 7.42 -12.38
C ALA A 49 6.29 6.93 -11.60
N VAL A 50 6.77 7.74 -10.64
CA VAL A 50 7.89 7.36 -9.76
C VAL A 50 7.48 6.21 -8.85
N PHE A 51 6.29 6.28 -8.29
CA PHE A 51 5.74 5.22 -7.45
C PHE A 51 5.59 3.90 -8.22
N ALA A 52 5.16 3.97 -9.48
CA ALA A 52 5.02 2.79 -10.32
C ALA A 52 6.35 2.04 -10.49
N GLU A 53 7.47 2.76 -10.60
CA GLU A 53 8.79 2.14 -10.67
C GLU A 53 9.14 1.38 -9.40
N LEU A 54 8.82 1.96 -8.23
CA LEU A 54 9.02 1.27 -6.95
C LEU A 54 8.20 -0.02 -6.90
N VAL A 55 6.91 0.05 -7.27
CA VAL A 55 6.02 -1.10 -7.26
C VAL A 55 6.51 -2.20 -8.21
N ARG A 56 6.91 -1.84 -9.43
CA ARG A 56 7.44 -2.80 -10.40
C ARG A 56 8.67 -3.54 -9.88
N ARG A 57 9.59 -2.81 -9.25
CA ARG A 57 10.78 -3.42 -8.64
C ARG A 57 10.42 -4.36 -7.50
N SER A 58 9.44 -3.99 -6.70
CA SER A 58 8.96 -4.81 -5.59
C SER A 58 8.36 -6.13 -6.08
N VAL A 59 7.46 -6.07 -7.07
CA VAL A 59 6.82 -7.28 -7.60
C VAL A 59 7.75 -8.15 -8.42
N ALA A 60 8.86 -7.60 -8.92
CA ALA A 60 9.88 -8.39 -9.60
C ALA A 60 10.64 -9.29 -8.63
N VAL A 61 10.75 -8.92 -7.37
CA VAL A 61 11.52 -9.62 -6.33
C VAL A 61 10.62 -10.50 -5.45
N THR A 62 9.41 -10.05 -5.16
CA THR A 62 8.50 -10.73 -4.24
C THR A 62 7.13 -10.93 -4.87
N ARG A 63 6.48 -12.01 -4.44
CA ARG A 63 5.11 -12.35 -4.83
C ARG A 63 4.20 -12.11 -3.62
N PRO A 64 3.03 -11.48 -3.81
CA PRO A 64 2.07 -11.31 -2.72
C PRO A 64 1.49 -12.65 -2.29
N VAL A 65 1.36 -12.84 -0.97
CA VAL A 65 0.76 -14.04 -0.39
C VAL A 65 -0.51 -13.70 0.37
N ALA A 66 -0.48 -12.66 1.19
CA ALA A 66 -1.63 -12.24 1.99
C ALA A 66 -1.57 -10.74 2.25
N PHE A 67 -2.73 -10.14 2.36
CA PHE A 67 -2.88 -8.75 2.78
C PHE A 67 -4.23 -8.61 3.48
N GLU A 68 -4.23 -8.17 4.73
CA GLU A 68 -5.44 -7.96 5.52
C GLU A 68 -5.42 -6.57 6.14
N PHE A 69 -6.52 -5.84 6.00
CA PHE A 69 -6.77 -4.66 6.79
C PHE A 69 -7.53 -5.09 8.05
N THR A 70 -6.85 -5.10 9.18
CA THR A 70 -7.41 -5.59 10.44
C THR A 70 -8.26 -4.54 11.15
N HIS A 71 -7.90 -3.26 10.98
CA HIS A 71 -8.64 -2.13 11.54
C HIS A 71 -8.59 -0.97 10.55
N LEU A 72 -9.69 -0.24 10.46
CA LEU A 72 -9.80 0.91 9.57
C LEU A 72 -10.69 1.96 10.21
N ALA A 73 -10.24 3.21 10.19
CA ALA A 73 -10.99 4.35 10.70
C ALA A 73 -10.86 5.51 9.74
N VAL A 74 -11.92 6.31 9.64
CA VAL A 74 -11.95 7.50 8.80
C VAL A 74 -12.01 8.74 9.69
N HIS A 75 -11.14 9.70 9.41
CA HIS A 75 -11.13 10.99 10.08
C HIS A 75 -10.95 12.09 9.03
N GLY A 76 -12.05 12.78 8.70
CA GLY A 76 -12.03 13.75 7.62
C GLY A 76 -11.69 13.09 6.28
N ALA A 77 -10.68 13.62 5.59
CA ALA A 77 -10.17 13.05 4.35
C ALA A 77 -9.18 11.91 4.58
N ALA A 78 -8.78 11.66 5.82
CA ALA A 78 -7.78 10.66 6.17
C ALA A 78 -8.43 9.31 6.48
N VAL A 79 -7.78 8.25 6.00
CA VAL A 79 -8.12 6.87 6.33
C VAL A 79 -6.93 6.25 7.04
N LEU A 80 -7.15 5.83 8.29
CA LEU A 80 -6.13 5.17 9.10
C LEU A 80 -6.42 3.67 9.09
N ALA A 81 -5.40 2.87 8.87
CA ALA A 81 -5.57 1.42 8.80
C ALA A 81 -4.39 0.69 9.43
N GLU A 82 -4.71 -0.36 10.17
CA GLU A 82 -3.74 -1.37 10.57
C GLU A 82 -3.85 -2.54 9.60
N TRP A 83 -2.72 -3.11 9.22
CA TRP A 83 -2.72 -4.21 8.24
C TRP A 83 -1.62 -5.21 8.55
N ARG A 84 -1.84 -6.41 8.05
CA ARG A 84 -0.87 -7.49 8.04
C ARG A 84 -0.61 -7.88 6.59
N ILE A 85 0.65 -8.05 6.24
CA ILE A 85 1.07 -8.38 4.88
C ILE A 85 2.06 -9.53 4.90
N ALA A 86 1.96 -10.41 3.92
CA ALA A 86 2.92 -11.48 3.70
C ALA A 86 3.29 -11.52 2.23
N VAL A 87 4.57 -11.69 1.97
CA VAL A 87 5.12 -11.88 0.63
C VAL A 87 6.04 -13.08 0.63
N GLU A 88 6.37 -13.54 -0.56
CA GLU A 88 7.29 -14.64 -0.75
C GLU A 88 8.32 -14.22 -1.79
N ARG A 89 9.61 -14.42 -1.49
CA ARG A 89 10.65 -14.13 -2.48
C ARG A 89 10.48 -15.07 -3.66
N ARG A 90 10.53 -14.52 -4.87
CA ARG A 90 10.46 -15.32 -6.09
C ARG A 90 11.69 -16.21 -6.23
N ASP A 91 12.82 -15.74 -5.70
CA ASP A 91 14.06 -16.51 -5.63
C ASP A 91 14.13 -17.20 -4.28
N GLY A 92 14.04 -18.52 -4.26
CA GLY A 92 14.15 -19.35 -3.07
C GLY A 92 12.89 -19.52 -2.23
N GLY A 93 11.84 -18.74 -2.48
CA GLY A 93 10.54 -18.94 -1.83
C GLY A 93 10.47 -18.53 -0.36
N GLN A 94 11.43 -17.76 0.15
CA GLN A 94 11.39 -17.30 1.55
C GLN A 94 10.17 -16.41 1.78
N ARG A 95 9.39 -16.74 2.83
CA ARG A 95 8.22 -15.98 3.25
C ARG A 95 8.61 -14.92 4.26
N ILE A 96 8.08 -13.71 4.04
CA ILE A 96 8.28 -12.56 4.93
C ILE A 96 6.91 -12.04 5.30
N GLU A 97 6.69 -11.83 6.60
CA GLU A 97 5.40 -11.37 7.12
C GLU A 97 5.65 -10.23 8.12
N TRP A 98 4.84 -9.17 8.02
CA TRP A 98 4.96 -8.04 8.96
C TRP A 98 3.63 -7.33 9.14
N TRP A 99 3.55 -6.53 10.20
CA TRP A 99 2.43 -5.68 10.53
C TRP A 99 2.82 -4.23 10.32
N GLY A 100 1.84 -3.41 10.00
CA GLY A 100 2.05 -1.97 9.86
C GLY A 100 0.77 -1.20 10.02
N MET A 101 0.94 0.11 9.99
CA MET A 101 -0.17 1.07 9.97
C MET A 101 0.08 2.07 8.86
N SER A 102 -1.00 2.62 8.33
CA SER A 102 -0.93 3.66 7.31
C SER A 102 -1.92 4.77 7.59
N VAL A 103 -1.55 5.96 7.11
CA VAL A 103 -2.43 7.13 7.05
C VAL A 103 -2.52 7.53 5.59
N ALA A 104 -3.69 7.38 5.00
CA ALA A 104 -3.94 7.76 3.61
C ALA A 104 -4.86 8.97 3.57
N GLU A 105 -4.58 9.89 2.66
CA GLU A 105 -5.49 10.99 2.36
C GLU A 105 -6.14 10.72 1.02
N ILE A 106 -7.47 10.86 0.97
CA ILE A 106 -8.27 10.56 -0.21
C ILE A 106 -8.78 11.87 -0.80
N ARG A 107 -8.59 12.04 -2.10
CA ARG A 107 -9.06 13.19 -2.85
C ARG A 107 -9.72 12.71 -4.14
N ASP A 108 -10.97 13.11 -4.35
CA ASP A 108 -11.75 12.74 -5.54
C ASP A 108 -11.82 11.22 -5.76
N GLY A 109 -11.95 10.47 -4.67
CA GLY A 109 -12.03 9.00 -4.71
C GLY A 109 -10.71 8.29 -4.96
N LEU A 110 -9.59 9.02 -5.02
CA LEU A 110 -8.26 8.47 -5.28
C LEU A 110 -7.35 8.66 -4.07
N ILE A 111 -6.37 7.78 -3.92
CA ILE A 111 -5.36 7.92 -2.89
C ILE A 111 -4.38 9.01 -3.33
N TYR A 112 -4.36 10.10 -2.58
CA TYR A 112 -3.51 11.26 -2.86
C TYR A 112 -2.21 11.21 -2.06
N SER A 113 -2.26 10.74 -0.81
CA SER A 113 -1.10 10.63 0.05
C SER A 113 -1.19 9.34 0.83
N TRP A 114 -0.06 8.68 0.98
CA TRP A 114 0.04 7.45 1.76
C TRP A 114 1.32 7.50 2.57
N ARG A 115 1.22 7.39 3.89
CA ARG A 115 2.35 7.21 4.80
C ARG A 115 2.15 5.91 5.56
N GLU A 116 3.17 5.09 5.63
CA GLU A 116 3.07 3.84 6.37
C GLU A 116 4.21 3.70 7.36
N TYR A 117 3.93 2.97 8.43
CA TYR A 117 4.81 2.79 9.57
C TYR A 117 4.90 1.31 9.92
N TRP A 118 6.10 0.78 9.90
CA TRP A 118 6.40 -0.59 10.26
C TRP A 118 7.85 -0.67 10.72
N ASN A 119 8.20 -1.79 11.37
CA ASN A 119 9.57 -1.97 11.86
C ASN A 119 10.47 -2.49 10.72
N PRO A 120 11.48 -1.73 10.28
CA PRO A 120 12.39 -2.18 9.22
C PRO A 120 13.09 -3.50 9.53
N ALA A 121 13.27 -3.86 10.79
CA ALA A 121 13.89 -5.12 11.18
C ALA A 121 13.05 -6.34 10.75
N ASP A 122 11.73 -6.17 10.61
CA ASP A 122 10.86 -7.26 10.18
C ASP A 122 11.06 -7.63 8.71
N LEU A 123 11.67 -6.73 7.94
CA LEU A 123 11.92 -6.89 6.51
C LEU A 123 13.39 -7.20 6.21
N SER A 124 14.16 -7.65 7.19
CA SER A 124 15.55 -8.06 6.98
C SER A 124 15.58 -9.26 6.04
N LEU A 125 16.08 -9.03 4.86
CA LEU A 125 16.20 -10.04 3.80
C LEU A 125 17.61 -10.60 3.75
#